data_7a9ad59c6c48f54dd70c09ba61c56249
#
_entry.id   7a9ad59c6c48f54dd70c09ba61c56249
#
_cell.length_a   1.000
_cell.length_b   1.000
_cell.length_c   1.000
_cell.angle_alpha   90.00
_cell.angle_beta   90.00
_cell.angle_gamma   90.00
#
_symmetry.space_group_name_H-M   'P 1'
#
loop_
_entity.id
_entity.type
_entity.pdbx_description
1 polymer ?
#
loop_
_entity_poly.entity_id
_entity_poly.type
_entity_poly.pdbx_seq_one_letter_code
_entity_poly.pdbx_strand_id
1 'polypeptide(L)'
;TYTGNTNRYNGVVESQDSYEVNVDSSRTIKEILVKVGDEVEEGQTLVTYDTSELEMQVKQAKLELEGIQNEIDSSKKKIATLTDELNRTTDEDDKFSLTTDIQSEENSIEENKLDLESKNLEISKYEDQIDASSVVSKKSGVVKEINENGTDRNGNNAAFMTILQAGEYR
;
A
#
# COMPACT_ATOMS: atom_id res chain seq x y z
N THR A 1 -7.03 32.81 53.52
CA THR A 1 -6.99 32.66 52.81
C THR A 1 -7.10 32.37 52.06
N TYR A 2 -6.94 32.16 51.85
CA TYR A 2 -6.91 31.77 50.93
C TYR A 2 -7.06 31.65 50.12
N THR A 3 -6.87 31.67 50.14
CA THR A 3 -6.95 31.37 49.32
C THR A 3 -7.18 30.97 48.55
N GLY A 4 -7.06 30.82 48.69
CA GLY A 4 -7.15 30.24 47.78
C GLY A 4 -7.52 29.90 47.06
N ASN A 5 -7.65 29.98 46.90
CA ASN A 5 -7.94 29.58 45.99
C ASN A 5 -7.69 29.49 45.13
N THR A 6 -7.10 29.64 45.09
CA THR A 6 -6.70 29.55 44.25
C THR A 6 -6.71 28.89 43.53
N ASN A 7 -6.59 28.40 43.46
CA ASN A 7 -6.51 27.70 42.58
C ASN A 7 -7.18 27.17 41.99
N ARG A 8 -7.52 27.11 41.91
CA ARG A 8 -8.10 26.53 41.32
C ARG A 8 -8.38 26.59 40.23
N TYR A 9 -8.21 26.92 39.85
CA TYR A 9 -8.38 26.95 38.72
C TYR A 9 -8.10 26.53 37.93
N ASN A 10 -7.54 26.54 38.24
CA ASN A 10 -7.06 26.14 37.57
C ASN A 10 -7.34 25.50 36.79
N GLY A 11 -7.57 25.12 36.76
CA GLY A 11 -7.76 24.53 36.00
C GLY A 11 -8.03 24.02 35.41
N VAL A 12 -8.07 23.91 35.15
CA VAL A 12 -8.14 23.47 34.62
C VAL A 12 -8.29 23.08 33.76
N VAL A 13 -8.29 22.92 33.50
CA VAL A 13 -8.33 22.72 32.85
C VAL A 13 -8.07 22.21 32.01
N GLU A 14 -7.81 22.10 31.72
CA GLU A 14 -7.47 21.73 31.11
C GLU A 14 -7.46 20.96 30.49
N SER A 15 -7.73 20.55 30.29
CA SER A 15 -7.52 19.40 29.91
C SER A 15 -8.09 19.02 28.67
N GLN A 16 -7.79 19.61 27.59
CA GLN A 16 -8.07 19.08 26.31
C GLN A 16 -7.04 18.04 26.05
N ASP A 17 -7.48 16.86 25.76
CA ASP A 17 -6.57 15.81 25.39
C ASP A 17 -6.03 16.11 23.99
N SER A 18 -4.81 15.73 23.78
CA SER A 18 -4.23 15.86 22.45
C SER A 18 -3.77 14.47 22.03
N TYR A 19 -3.66 14.26 20.73
CA TYR A 19 -3.04 13.04 20.26
C TYR A 19 -2.01 13.35 19.20
N GLU A 20 -1.06 12.45 19.09
CA GLU A 20 0.06 12.63 18.17
C GLU A 20 -0.18 11.89 16.89
N VAL A 21 0.16 12.53 15.78
CA VAL A 21 0.09 11.92 14.46
C VAL A 21 1.51 11.72 14.02
N ASN A 22 1.86 10.50 13.66
CA ASN A 22 3.19 10.19 13.19
C ASN A 22 3.13 9.76 11.73
N VAL A 23 4.23 9.96 11.02
CA VAL A 23 4.32 9.56 9.63
C VAL A 23 5.42 8.52 9.49
N ASP A 24 5.36 7.74 8.40
CA ASP A 24 6.37 6.74 8.10
C ASP A 24 7.59 7.47 7.54
N SER A 25 8.67 7.51 8.31
CA SER A 25 9.86 8.25 7.92
C SER A 25 10.59 7.62 6.73
N SER A 26 10.25 6.39 6.37
CA SER A 26 10.86 5.74 5.23
C SER A 26 10.17 6.14 3.92
N ARG A 27 9.08 6.89 3.99
CA ARG A 27 8.32 7.30 2.82
C ARG A 27 8.44 8.81 2.59
N THR A 28 8.30 9.23 1.37
CA THR A 28 8.36 10.64 1.02
C THR A 28 6.95 11.23 1.07
N ILE A 29 6.80 12.33 1.78
CA ILE A 29 5.52 13.03 1.86
C ILE A 29 5.29 13.78 0.56
N LYS A 30 4.10 13.61 -0.01
CA LYS A 30 3.74 14.36 -1.20
C LYS A 30 3.11 15.69 -0.82
N GLU A 31 2.20 15.67 0.13
CA GLU A 31 1.47 16.87 0.50
C GLU A 31 0.95 16.80 1.91
N ILE A 32 0.99 17.92 2.62
CA ILE A 32 0.36 18.08 3.92
C ILE A 32 -0.90 18.90 3.67
N LEU A 33 -2.05 18.33 3.93
CA LEU A 33 -3.34 18.89 3.53
C LEU A 33 -3.95 19.85 4.55
N VAL A 34 -3.33 20.00 5.71
CA VAL A 34 -3.85 20.87 6.76
C VAL A 34 -2.76 21.78 7.29
N LYS A 35 -3.14 22.83 8.02
CA LYS A 35 -2.21 23.75 8.64
C LYS A 35 -2.55 23.89 10.09
N VAL A 36 -1.63 24.46 10.87
CA VAL A 36 -1.87 24.77 12.28
C VAL A 36 -3.10 25.66 12.37
N GLY A 37 -4.00 25.29 13.23
CA GLY A 37 -5.26 26.01 13.44
C GLY A 37 -6.46 25.42 12.69
N ASP A 38 -6.23 24.50 11.74
CA ASP A 38 -7.34 23.93 10.99
C ASP A 38 -8.11 22.93 11.85
N GLU A 39 -9.40 22.88 11.63
CA GLU A 39 -10.25 21.88 12.27
C GLU A 39 -10.24 20.65 11.39
N VAL A 40 -10.14 19.49 12.00
CA VAL A 40 -10.15 18.21 11.28
C VAL A 40 -11.20 17.30 11.89
N GLU A 41 -11.71 16.40 11.07
CA GLU A 41 -12.68 15.43 11.52
C GLU A 41 -12.07 14.04 11.51
N GLU A 42 -12.63 13.14 12.28
CA GLU A 42 -12.16 11.76 12.31
C GLU A 42 -12.26 11.18 10.90
N GLY A 43 -11.19 10.55 10.42
CA GLY A 43 -11.15 9.98 9.08
C GLY A 43 -10.66 10.94 8.00
N GLN A 44 -10.50 12.21 8.34
CA GLN A 44 -10.03 13.19 7.35
C GLN A 44 -8.55 12.96 7.03
N THR A 45 -8.19 13.03 5.76
CA THR A 45 -6.80 12.86 5.33
C THR A 45 -5.97 14.07 5.71
N LEU A 46 -4.89 13.84 6.38
CA LEU A 46 -4.00 14.90 6.85
C LEU A 46 -2.75 15.03 5.98
N VAL A 47 -2.21 13.92 5.53
CA VAL A 47 -0.95 13.88 4.79
C VAL A 47 -1.06 12.80 3.73
N THR A 48 -0.48 13.05 2.56
CA THR A 48 -0.38 12.01 1.54
C THR A 48 1.08 11.75 1.25
N TYR A 49 1.40 10.49 0.93
CA TYR A 49 2.74 10.09 0.55
C TYR A 49 2.85 10.03 -0.97
N ASP A 50 4.07 10.19 -1.47
CA ASP A 50 4.33 10.06 -2.88
C ASP A 50 4.23 8.57 -3.26
N THR A 51 3.41 8.25 -4.25
CA THR A 51 3.20 6.88 -4.72
C THR A 51 3.78 6.65 -6.10
N SER A 52 4.54 7.59 -6.64
CA SER A 52 5.04 7.51 -8.01
C SER A 52 5.82 6.23 -8.28
N GLU A 53 6.70 5.87 -7.38
CA GLU A 53 7.52 4.68 -7.55
C GLU A 53 6.69 3.41 -7.46
N LEU A 54 5.74 3.38 -6.51
CA LEU A 54 4.85 2.23 -6.38
C LEU A 54 3.99 2.05 -7.63
N GLU A 55 3.52 3.17 -8.21
CA GLU A 55 2.72 3.12 -9.43
C GLU A 55 3.54 2.60 -10.60
N MET A 56 4.82 2.96 -10.69
CA MET A 56 5.69 2.43 -11.70
C MET A 56 5.92 0.93 -11.51
N GLN A 57 6.08 0.50 -10.27
CA GLN A 57 6.27 -0.92 -9.97
C GLN A 57 5.04 -1.73 -10.34
N VAL A 58 3.85 -1.19 -10.09
CA VAL A 58 2.60 -1.85 -10.49
C VAL A 58 2.54 -1.97 -12.01
N LYS A 59 2.88 -0.90 -12.72
CA LYS A 59 2.84 -0.91 -14.16
C LYS A 59 3.81 -1.94 -14.75
N GLN A 60 5.02 -1.98 -14.21
CA GLN A 60 6.01 -2.93 -14.68
C GLN A 60 5.59 -4.36 -14.36
N ALA A 61 5.06 -4.59 -13.17
CA ALA A 61 4.61 -5.92 -12.78
C ALA A 61 3.44 -6.38 -13.65
N LYS A 62 2.56 -5.47 -14.03
CA LYS A 62 1.44 -5.81 -14.93
C LYS A 62 1.92 -6.17 -16.32
N LEU A 63 2.98 -5.51 -16.81
CA LEU A 63 3.57 -5.86 -18.09
C LEU A 63 4.21 -7.25 -18.03
N GLU A 64 4.85 -7.56 -16.91
CA GLU A 64 5.45 -8.89 -16.73
C GLU A 64 4.36 -9.96 -16.65
N LEU A 65 3.24 -9.63 -15.98
CA LEU A 65 2.11 -10.52 -15.91
C LEU A 65 1.55 -10.83 -17.29
N GLU A 66 1.45 -9.82 -18.12
CA GLU A 66 0.98 -9.98 -19.50
C GLU A 66 1.91 -10.89 -20.28
N GLY A 67 3.24 -10.74 -20.10
CA GLY A 67 4.22 -11.59 -20.73
C GLY A 67 4.05 -13.06 -20.33
N ILE A 68 3.83 -13.30 -19.04
CA ILE A 68 3.61 -14.66 -18.56
C ILE A 68 2.33 -15.24 -19.16
N GLN A 69 1.27 -14.44 -19.22
CA GLN A 69 0.01 -14.87 -19.80
C GLN A 69 0.19 -15.22 -21.28
N ASN A 70 0.99 -14.43 -22.00
CA ASN A 70 1.27 -14.69 -23.41
C ASN A 70 2.06 -15.98 -23.58
N GLU A 71 2.96 -16.30 -22.66
CA GLU A 71 3.69 -17.57 -22.72
C GLU A 71 2.77 -18.75 -22.51
N ILE A 72 1.82 -18.61 -21.56
CA ILE A 72 0.83 -19.68 -21.34
C ILE A 72 0.02 -19.88 -22.61
N ASP A 73 -0.44 -18.80 -23.24
CA ASP A 73 -1.25 -18.87 -24.45
C ASP A 73 -0.44 -19.50 -25.58
N SER A 74 0.83 -19.20 -25.68
CA SER A 74 1.73 -19.76 -26.69
C SER A 74 1.90 -21.27 -26.49
N SER A 75 2.09 -21.70 -25.23
CA SER A 75 2.22 -23.11 -24.92
C SER A 75 0.93 -23.88 -25.24
N LYS A 76 -0.22 -23.25 -24.97
CA LYS A 76 -1.52 -23.87 -25.30
C LYS A 76 -1.67 -24.07 -26.80
N LYS A 77 -1.22 -23.10 -27.61
CA LYS A 77 -1.25 -23.23 -29.06
C LYS A 77 -0.34 -24.33 -29.55
N LYS A 78 0.86 -24.45 -28.94
CA LYS A 78 1.80 -25.51 -29.29
C LYS A 78 1.20 -26.87 -28.99
N ILE A 79 0.55 -27.01 -27.82
CA ILE A 79 -0.09 -28.24 -27.43
C ILE A 79 -1.18 -28.62 -28.44
N ALA A 80 -1.97 -27.65 -28.90
CA ALA A 80 -3.01 -27.91 -29.87
C ALA A 80 -2.40 -28.43 -31.19
N THR A 81 -1.33 -27.80 -31.63
CA THR A 81 -0.64 -28.23 -32.86
C THR A 81 -0.05 -29.62 -32.70
N LEU A 82 0.61 -29.87 -31.56
CA LEU A 82 1.24 -31.18 -31.32
C LEU A 82 0.19 -32.27 -31.19
N THR A 83 -0.96 -31.95 -30.59
CA THR A 83 -2.06 -32.89 -30.42
C THR A 83 -2.65 -33.28 -31.77
N ASP A 84 -2.82 -32.29 -32.66
CA ASP A 84 -3.29 -32.57 -34.01
C ASP A 84 -2.31 -33.48 -34.75
N GLU A 85 -1.00 -33.22 -34.61
CA GLU A 85 0.01 -34.02 -35.25
C GLU A 85 0.01 -35.44 -34.68
N LEU A 86 -0.11 -35.55 -33.35
CA LEU A 86 -0.17 -36.85 -32.68
C LEU A 86 -1.34 -37.68 -33.19
N ASN A 87 -2.52 -37.05 -33.36
CA ASN A 87 -3.68 -37.73 -33.85
C ASN A 87 -3.55 -38.24 -35.29
N ARG A 88 -2.63 -37.69 -36.05
CA ARG A 88 -2.41 -38.11 -37.42
C ARG A 88 -1.21 -39.02 -37.59
N THR A 89 -0.45 -39.26 -36.51
CA THR A 89 0.80 -40.00 -36.56
C THR A 89 0.50 -41.47 -36.24
N THR A 90 1.15 -42.39 -36.98
CA THR A 90 1.00 -43.80 -36.74
C THR A 90 2.27 -44.48 -36.26
N ASP A 91 3.42 -43.82 -36.42
CA ASP A 91 4.71 -44.38 -35.98
C ASP A 91 4.85 -44.24 -34.47
N GLU A 92 5.18 -45.33 -33.79
CA GLU A 92 5.21 -45.35 -32.31
C GLU A 92 6.31 -44.44 -31.75
N ASP A 93 7.46 -44.39 -32.43
CA ASP A 93 8.55 -43.51 -31.94
C ASP A 93 8.15 -42.04 -32.05
N ASP A 94 7.48 -41.69 -33.15
CA ASP A 94 7.00 -40.32 -33.33
C ASP A 94 5.91 -39.99 -32.33
N LYS A 95 5.01 -40.95 -32.03
CA LYS A 95 3.99 -40.73 -31.05
C LYS A 95 4.60 -40.47 -29.67
N PHE A 96 5.63 -41.22 -29.31
CA PHE A 96 6.29 -41.05 -28.03
C PHE A 96 6.93 -39.67 -27.96
N SER A 97 7.61 -39.25 -29.02
CA SER A 97 8.24 -37.93 -29.05
C SER A 97 7.22 -36.81 -28.92
N LEU A 98 6.11 -36.91 -29.65
CA LEU A 98 5.06 -35.90 -29.59
C LEU A 98 4.42 -35.85 -28.23
N THR A 99 4.17 -37.00 -27.60
CA THR A 99 3.60 -37.08 -26.26
C THR A 99 4.52 -36.42 -25.24
N THR A 100 5.83 -36.66 -25.38
CA THR A 100 6.83 -36.05 -24.49
C THR A 100 6.85 -34.54 -24.66
N ASP A 101 6.78 -34.05 -25.91
CA ASP A 101 6.77 -32.62 -26.18
C ASP A 101 5.52 -31.96 -25.60
N ILE A 102 4.35 -32.61 -25.72
CA ILE A 102 3.12 -32.12 -25.14
C ILE A 102 3.26 -32.02 -23.62
N GLN A 103 3.82 -33.08 -23.02
CA GLN A 103 4.02 -33.10 -21.58
C GLN A 103 4.93 -31.95 -21.13
N SER A 104 5.98 -31.68 -21.90
CA SER A 104 6.90 -30.58 -21.59
C SER A 104 6.17 -29.23 -21.63
N GLU A 105 5.31 -29.05 -22.64
CA GLU A 105 4.56 -27.79 -22.74
C GLU A 105 3.54 -27.66 -21.60
N GLU A 106 2.92 -28.79 -21.20
CA GLU A 106 1.99 -28.76 -20.07
C GLU A 106 2.71 -28.40 -18.78
N ASN A 107 3.93 -28.90 -18.59
CA ASN A 107 4.73 -28.55 -17.43
C ASN A 107 5.08 -27.06 -17.43
N SER A 108 5.39 -26.51 -18.60
CA SER A 108 5.67 -25.09 -18.73
C SER A 108 4.46 -24.24 -18.37
N ILE A 109 3.27 -24.69 -18.76
CA ILE A 109 2.05 -23.99 -18.41
C ILE A 109 1.86 -23.98 -16.88
N GLU A 110 2.11 -25.14 -16.22
CA GLU A 110 1.95 -25.19 -14.77
C GLU A 110 2.95 -24.28 -14.06
N GLU A 111 4.20 -24.23 -14.52
CA GLU A 111 5.19 -23.34 -13.95
C GLU A 111 4.79 -21.90 -14.14
N ASN A 112 4.33 -21.57 -15.34
CA ASN A 112 3.93 -20.20 -15.64
C ASN A 112 2.66 -19.79 -14.88
N LYS A 113 1.77 -20.73 -14.58
CA LYS A 113 0.60 -20.43 -13.77
C LYS A 113 1.00 -20.06 -12.35
N LEU A 114 2.02 -20.73 -11.79
CA LEU A 114 2.52 -20.38 -10.47
C LEU A 114 3.17 -19.00 -10.50
N ASP A 115 3.92 -18.69 -11.56
CA ASP A 115 4.53 -17.38 -11.71
C ASP A 115 3.46 -16.30 -11.85
N LEU A 116 2.38 -16.61 -12.55
CA LEU A 116 1.26 -15.69 -12.72
C LEU A 116 0.62 -15.37 -11.38
N GLU A 117 0.41 -16.39 -10.57
CA GLU A 117 -0.18 -16.23 -9.26
C GLU A 117 0.74 -15.38 -8.36
N SER A 118 2.03 -15.68 -8.39
CA SER A 118 3.01 -14.94 -7.62
C SER A 118 3.04 -13.47 -8.04
N LYS A 119 2.98 -13.21 -9.35
CA LYS A 119 2.99 -11.84 -9.86
C LYS A 119 1.71 -11.09 -9.47
N ASN A 120 0.57 -11.78 -9.47
CA ASN A 120 -0.67 -11.16 -9.03
C ASN A 120 -0.61 -10.78 -7.53
N LEU A 121 0.03 -11.62 -6.71
CA LEU A 121 0.20 -11.29 -5.30
C LEU A 121 1.12 -10.08 -5.12
N GLU A 122 2.16 -10.00 -5.94
CA GLU A 122 3.08 -8.87 -5.89
C GLU A 122 2.36 -7.57 -6.25
N ILE A 123 1.56 -7.60 -7.32
CA ILE A 123 0.79 -6.43 -7.75
C ILE A 123 -0.17 -6.01 -6.65
N SER A 124 -0.86 -6.98 -6.05
CA SER A 124 -1.81 -6.70 -4.99
C SER A 124 -1.12 -6.04 -3.80
N LYS A 125 0.09 -6.48 -3.48
CA LYS A 125 0.87 -5.90 -2.38
C LYS A 125 1.20 -4.44 -2.67
N TYR A 126 1.64 -4.13 -3.89
CA TYR A 126 1.94 -2.75 -4.25
C TYR A 126 0.68 -1.88 -4.25
N GLU A 127 -0.43 -2.43 -4.74
CA GLU A 127 -1.69 -1.68 -4.76
C GLU A 127 -2.19 -1.41 -3.35
N ASP A 128 -2.00 -2.35 -2.43
CA ASP A 128 -2.35 -2.14 -1.02
C ASP A 128 -1.49 -1.03 -0.42
N GLN A 129 -0.22 -0.97 -0.78
CA GLN A 129 0.67 0.08 -0.30
C GLN A 129 0.26 1.45 -0.86
N ILE A 130 -0.22 1.49 -2.10
CA ILE A 130 -0.72 2.72 -2.68
C ILE A 130 -1.99 3.17 -1.95
N ASP A 131 -2.89 2.22 -1.67
CA ASP A 131 -4.12 2.54 -0.96
C ASP A 131 -3.85 3.02 0.46
N ALA A 132 -2.75 2.57 1.06
CA ALA A 132 -2.36 2.98 2.41
C ALA A 132 -1.40 4.18 2.37
N SER A 133 -1.47 5.02 1.34
CA SER A 133 -0.53 6.11 1.16
C SER A 133 -1.02 7.44 1.69
N SER A 134 -1.77 7.41 2.76
CA SER A 134 -2.21 8.63 3.42
C SER A 134 -2.26 8.41 4.93
N VAL A 135 -2.18 9.51 5.66
CA VAL A 135 -2.34 9.49 7.10
C VAL A 135 -3.64 10.22 7.38
N VAL A 136 -4.54 9.57 8.11
CA VAL A 136 -5.84 10.16 8.42
C VAL A 136 -5.92 10.48 9.89
N SER A 137 -6.78 11.42 10.23
CA SER A 137 -7.01 11.77 11.61
C SER A 137 -7.85 10.70 12.30
N LYS A 138 -7.42 10.26 13.47
CA LYS A 138 -8.16 9.26 14.21
C LYS A 138 -9.24 9.88 15.06
N LYS A 139 -9.20 11.19 15.25
CA LYS A 139 -10.15 11.90 16.08
C LYS A 139 -10.41 13.27 15.52
N SER A 140 -11.56 13.85 15.85
CA SER A 140 -11.86 15.23 15.49
C SER A 140 -11.11 16.18 16.40
N GLY A 141 -10.70 17.30 15.90
CA GLY A 141 -10.00 18.29 16.72
C GLY A 141 -9.42 19.41 15.89
N VAL A 142 -8.43 20.10 16.44
CA VAL A 142 -7.78 21.23 15.80
C VAL A 142 -6.29 20.97 15.76
N VAL A 143 -5.66 21.24 14.63
CA VAL A 143 -4.24 21.04 14.48
C VAL A 143 -3.50 22.06 15.35
N LYS A 144 -2.78 21.59 16.34
CA LYS A 144 -2.06 22.44 17.26
C LYS A 144 -0.66 22.73 16.76
N GLU A 145 -0.01 21.73 16.16
CA GLU A 145 1.39 21.86 15.81
C GLU A 145 1.74 20.91 14.68
N ILE A 146 2.61 21.33 13.80
CA ILE A 146 3.15 20.47 12.73
C ILE A 146 4.65 20.59 12.75
N ASN A 147 5.35 19.46 12.93
CA ASN A 147 6.80 19.41 12.99
C ASN A 147 7.32 18.57 11.85
N GLU A 148 7.50 19.19 10.69
CA GLU A 148 7.82 18.47 9.46
C GLU A 148 9.11 17.66 9.52
N ASN A 149 10.05 18.08 10.33
CA ASN A 149 11.32 17.38 10.46
C ASN A 149 11.38 16.49 11.70
N GLY A 150 10.27 16.31 12.38
CA GLY A 150 10.25 15.49 13.59
C GLY A 150 10.85 16.17 14.82
N THR A 151 11.05 17.48 14.76
CA THR A 151 11.58 18.21 15.92
C THR A 151 10.74 19.47 16.16
N ASP A 152 10.68 19.88 17.42
CA ASP A 152 9.96 21.10 17.79
C ASP A 152 10.88 22.30 17.60
N ARG A 153 10.40 23.50 17.98
CA ARG A 153 11.16 24.72 17.84
C ARG A 153 12.46 24.70 18.61
N ASN A 154 12.57 23.89 19.65
CA ASN A 154 13.76 23.85 20.48
C ASN A 154 14.71 22.74 20.04
N GLY A 155 14.39 22.03 18.97
CA GLY A 155 15.25 20.97 18.46
C GLY A 155 15.04 19.62 19.14
N ASN A 156 14.02 19.52 19.99
CA ASN A 156 13.72 18.25 20.66
C ASN A 156 12.84 17.38 19.77
N ASN A 157 12.95 16.06 19.92
CA ASN A 157 12.10 15.16 19.16
C ASN A 157 10.62 15.46 19.44
N ALA A 158 9.84 15.49 18.41
CA ALA A 158 8.41 15.78 18.51
C ALA A 158 7.66 14.98 17.46
N ALA A 159 6.39 14.70 17.73
CA ALA A 159 5.52 14.04 16.76
C ALA A 159 5.37 14.92 15.52
N PHE A 160 5.15 14.30 14.37
CA PHE A 160 4.97 15.06 13.14
C PHE A 160 3.86 16.08 13.27
N MET A 161 2.76 15.73 13.90
CA MET A 161 1.62 16.62 14.07
C MET A 161 0.95 16.31 15.40
N THR A 162 0.44 17.34 16.06
CA THR A 162 -0.33 17.17 17.27
C THR A 162 -1.71 17.79 17.05
N ILE A 163 -2.74 17.06 17.44
CA ILE A 163 -4.12 17.52 17.30
C ILE A 163 -4.75 17.58 18.67
N LEU A 164 -5.34 18.74 19.01
CA LEU A 164 -6.12 18.88 20.20
C LEU A 164 -7.51 18.34 19.90
N GLN A 165 -7.96 17.38 20.69
CA GLN A 165 -9.25 16.79 20.47
C GLN A 165 -10.36 17.78 20.69
N ALA A 166 -11.42 17.65 19.92
CA ALA A 166 -12.56 18.49 20.08
C ALA A 166 -13.11 18.22 21.46
N GLY A 167 -13.26 19.28 22.16
CA GLY A 167 -13.61 19.10 23.50
C GLY A 167 -14.99 18.64 23.68
N GLU A 168 -15.18 17.84 24.66
CA GLU A 168 -16.34 17.51 24.85
C GLU A 168 -16.60 18.09 26.05
N TYR A 169 -15.99 19.04 26.40
CA TYR A 169 -16.16 19.56 27.52
C TYR A 169 -17.11 20.49 27.37
N ARG A 170 -17.47 20.75 28.10
CA ARG A 170 -18.37 21.53 28.12
C ARG A 170 -18.47 22.20 29.10
#